data_d43b21b18d77146e37d9ddd8f390656f
#
_entry.id   d43b21b18d77146e37d9ddd8f390656f
#
_cell.length_a   1.000
_cell.length_b   1.000
_cell.length_c   1.000
_cell.angle_alpha   90.00
_cell.angle_beta   90.00
_cell.angle_gamma   90.00
#
_symmetry.space_group_name_H-M   'P 1'
#
loop_
_entity.id
_entity.type
_entity.pdbx_description
1 polymer ?
#
loop_
_entity_poly.entity_id
_entity_poly.type
_entity_poly.pdbx_seq_one_letter_code
_entity_poly.pdbx_strand_id
1 'polypeptide(L)'
;YFRNAFGFSMDSEEGMKVLEKCIDEFCEEIPASLCPYLHVGSDEVYIADPKGFMRFTENLCKKHNRIAMAWDPGLPSDSTTVRQIWNTAAGSNAAQTKKGGKYVDSFMGYLNYYDPIYFTNKVFLHKACAQDVPDTTNALGGILCLWNDVRIDDKTRIALHNGMINGMMVYAERFCIVGE
;
A
#
# COMPACT_ATOMS: atom_id res chain seq x y z
N TYR A 1 -11.97 -6.94 -7.82
CA TYR A 1 -11.79 -8.15 -8.64
C TYR A 1 -11.44 -7.75 -10.05
N PHE A 2 -10.17 -7.47 -10.30
CA PHE A 2 -9.69 -7.31 -11.67
C PHE A 2 -9.60 -8.67 -12.32
N ARG A 3 -10.69 -9.17 -12.85
CA ARG A 3 -10.62 -10.13 -13.92
C ARG A 3 -9.91 -9.43 -15.07
N ASN A 4 -8.68 -9.83 -15.26
CA ASN A 4 -7.98 -9.94 -16.50
C ASN A 4 -8.65 -9.25 -17.71
N ALA A 5 -8.61 -7.93 -17.76
CA ALA A 5 -9.11 -7.17 -18.90
C ALA A 5 -8.36 -7.53 -20.21
N PHE A 6 -7.24 -8.24 -20.12
CA PHE A 6 -6.36 -8.60 -21.23
C PHE A 6 -6.48 -10.06 -21.67
N GLY A 7 -7.34 -10.87 -21.02
CA GLY A 7 -7.60 -12.26 -21.43
C GLY A 7 -6.53 -13.30 -21.07
N PHE A 8 -5.49 -12.92 -20.29
CA PHE A 8 -4.47 -13.85 -19.78
C PHE A 8 -4.24 -13.67 -18.27
N SER A 9 -3.74 -14.71 -17.61
CA SER A 9 -3.38 -14.62 -16.20
C SER A 9 -2.05 -13.88 -16.01
N MET A 10 -1.94 -13.03 -14.98
CA MET A 10 -0.71 -12.29 -14.70
C MET A 10 0.47 -13.20 -14.34
N ASP A 11 0.19 -14.40 -13.84
CA ASP A 11 1.19 -15.42 -13.51
C ASP A 11 1.42 -16.43 -14.67
N SER A 12 0.82 -16.20 -15.84
CA SER A 12 1.18 -16.92 -17.06
C SER A 12 2.51 -16.40 -17.62
N GLU A 13 3.15 -17.17 -18.48
CA GLU A 13 4.41 -16.75 -19.13
C GLU A 13 4.22 -15.45 -19.91
N GLU A 14 3.11 -15.31 -20.62
CA GLU A 14 2.76 -14.10 -21.36
C GLU A 14 2.49 -12.93 -20.42
N GLY A 15 1.75 -13.16 -19.33
CA GLY A 15 1.47 -12.14 -18.32
C GLY A 15 2.73 -11.60 -17.67
N MET A 16 3.65 -12.47 -17.30
CA MET A 16 4.93 -12.08 -16.72
C MET A 16 5.81 -11.31 -17.72
N LYS A 17 5.84 -11.70 -19.00
CA LYS A 17 6.56 -10.95 -20.04
C LYS A 17 5.98 -9.54 -20.25
N VAL A 18 4.65 -9.40 -20.23
CA VAL A 18 4.01 -8.10 -20.34
C VAL A 18 4.33 -7.23 -19.12
N LEU A 19 4.26 -7.80 -17.92
CA LEU A 19 4.60 -7.09 -16.69
C LEU A 19 6.07 -6.64 -16.68
N GLU A 20 6.99 -7.51 -17.07
CA GLU A 20 8.41 -7.16 -17.20
C GLU A 20 8.60 -5.98 -18.15
N LYS A 21 8.01 -6.05 -19.35
CA LYS A 21 8.10 -4.97 -20.33
C LYS A 21 7.56 -3.66 -19.81
N CYS A 22 6.40 -3.67 -19.13
CA CYS A 22 5.82 -2.46 -18.54
C CYS A 22 6.74 -1.85 -17.46
N ILE A 23 7.34 -2.68 -16.62
CA ILE A 23 8.27 -2.22 -15.58
C ILE A 23 9.56 -1.70 -16.21
N ASP A 24 10.10 -2.37 -17.21
CA ASP A 24 11.31 -1.94 -17.94
C ASP A 24 11.07 -0.56 -18.58
N GLU A 25 10.01 -0.39 -19.36
CA GLU A 25 9.66 0.90 -19.99
C GLU A 25 9.47 2.01 -18.95
N PHE A 26 8.73 1.75 -17.86
CA PHE A 26 8.56 2.73 -16.77
C PHE A 26 9.91 3.14 -16.16
N CYS A 27 10.79 2.17 -15.93
CA CYS A 27 12.09 2.42 -15.29
C CYS A 27 13.09 3.09 -16.23
N GLU A 28 12.95 2.94 -17.54
CA GLU A 28 13.72 3.69 -18.54
C GLU A 28 13.32 5.17 -18.57
N GLU A 29 12.02 5.45 -18.47
CA GLU A 29 11.47 6.82 -18.47
C GLU A 29 11.75 7.57 -17.16
N ILE A 30 11.66 6.89 -16.01
CA ILE A 30 11.75 7.52 -14.71
C ILE A 30 12.97 6.99 -13.95
N PRO A 31 14.00 7.83 -13.68
CA PRO A 31 15.20 7.38 -12.97
C PRO A 31 14.91 6.97 -11.51
N ALA A 32 15.67 5.99 -11.00
CA ALA A 32 15.53 5.50 -9.64
C ALA A 32 15.76 6.58 -8.57
N SER A 33 16.54 7.62 -8.88
CA SER A 33 16.74 8.78 -7.99
C SER A 33 15.47 9.60 -7.74
N LEU A 34 14.53 9.59 -8.69
CA LEU A 34 13.23 10.28 -8.56
C LEU A 34 12.14 9.37 -8.02
N CYS A 35 12.24 8.05 -8.27
CA CYS A 35 11.26 7.07 -7.84
C CYS A 35 11.97 5.82 -7.32
N PRO A 36 12.52 5.84 -6.10
CA PRO A 36 13.29 4.72 -5.55
C PRO A 36 12.44 3.51 -5.17
N TYR A 37 11.13 3.68 -5.03
CA TYR A 37 10.20 2.61 -4.69
C TYR A 37 9.29 2.29 -5.86
N LEU A 38 8.98 1.01 -6.04
CA LEU A 38 7.99 0.55 -7.01
C LEU A 38 6.96 -0.35 -6.32
N HIS A 39 5.70 0.08 -6.31
CA HIS A 39 4.64 -0.68 -5.68
C HIS A 39 4.11 -1.75 -6.64
N VAL A 40 4.25 -3.01 -6.24
CA VAL A 40 3.90 -4.18 -7.07
C VAL A 40 2.50 -4.76 -6.76
N GLY A 41 1.72 -4.09 -5.94
CA GLY A 41 0.38 -4.56 -5.55
C GLY A 41 0.44 -5.70 -4.55
N SER A 42 -0.15 -6.82 -4.87
CA SER A 42 -0.10 -8.12 -4.16
C SER A 42 -1.31 -8.50 -3.30
N ASP A 43 -2.28 -7.62 -3.14
CA ASP A 43 -3.50 -7.89 -2.38
C ASP A 43 -4.63 -8.42 -3.28
N GLU A 44 -5.60 -9.11 -2.68
CA GLU A 44 -6.86 -9.55 -3.29
C GLU A 44 -6.73 -10.22 -4.67
N VAL A 45 -5.61 -10.89 -4.93
CA VAL A 45 -5.31 -11.58 -6.18
C VAL A 45 -5.15 -13.08 -5.95
N TYR A 46 -5.55 -13.87 -6.94
CA TYR A 46 -5.26 -15.30 -6.97
C TYR A 46 -4.11 -15.56 -7.93
N ILE A 47 -3.02 -16.11 -7.40
CA ILE A 47 -1.81 -16.48 -8.13
C ILE A 47 -1.49 -17.94 -7.80
N ALA A 48 -1.23 -18.76 -8.82
CA ALA A 48 -1.01 -20.19 -8.64
C ALA A 48 0.30 -20.48 -7.87
N ASP A 49 1.38 -19.74 -8.17
CA ASP A 49 2.62 -19.74 -7.37
C ASP A 49 2.88 -18.34 -6.79
N PRO A 50 2.28 -18.02 -5.64
CA PRO A 50 2.38 -16.68 -5.05
C PRO A 50 3.82 -16.30 -4.66
N LYS A 51 4.63 -17.27 -4.22
CA LYS A 51 6.03 -17.01 -3.87
C LYS A 51 6.90 -16.78 -5.10
N GLY A 52 6.71 -17.58 -6.13
CA GLY A 52 7.43 -17.43 -7.38
C GLY A 52 7.11 -16.11 -8.08
N PHE A 53 5.84 -15.74 -8.13
CA PHE A 53 5.39 -14.48 -8.69
C PHE A 53 5.96 -13.25 -7.94
N MET A 54 5.87 -13.24 -6.61
CA MET A 54 6.46 -12.16 -5.82
C MET A 54 7.97 -12.05 -6.01
N ARG A 55 8.68 -13.19 -6.00
CA ARG A 55 10.13 -13.20 -6.26
C ARG A 55 10.47 -12.64 -7.65
N PHE A 56 9.66 -12.95 -8.64
CA PHE A 56 9.82 -12.40 -9.99
C PHE A 56 9.69 -10.87 -9.97
N THR A 57 8.61 -10.32 -9.40
CA THR A 57 8.39 -8.87 -9.35
C THR A 57 9.44 -8.15 -8.49
N GLU A 58 9.85 -8.72 -7.37
CA GLU A 58 10.93 -8.20 -6.53
C GLU A 58 12.27 -8.17 -7.27
N ASN A 59 12.56 -9.18 -8.08
CA ASN A 59 13.77 -9.22 -8.91
C ASN A 59 13.74 -8.17 -10.03
N LEU A 60 12.57 -7.90 -10.62
CA LEU A 60 12.43 -6.79 -11.57
C LEU A 60 12.72 -5.45 -10.91
N CYS A 61 12.21 -5.21 -9.70
CA CYS A 61 12.54 -3.99 -8.95
C CYS A 61 14.05 -3.88 -8.73
N LYS A 62 14.70 -4.97 -8.28
CA LYS A 62 16.14 -5.01 -8.03
C LYS A 62 16.97 -4.79 -9.31
N LYS A 63 16.53 -5.35 -10.46
CA LYS A 63 17.15 -5.15 -11.80
C LYS A 63 17.27 -3.66 -12.11
N HIS A 64 16.31 -2.85 -11.70
CA HIS A 64 16.25 -1.41 -11.95
C HIS A 64 16.70 -0.55 -10.76
N ASN A 65 17.41 -1.12 -9.78
CA ASN A 65 17.84 -0.43 -8.56
C ASN A 65 16.67 0.20 -7.78
N ARG A 66 15.51 -0.48 -7.75
CA ARG A 66 14.31 -0.06 -7.02
C ARG A 66 14.07 -0.97 -5.82
N ILE A 67 13.43 -0.41 -4.81
CA ILE A 67 12.93 -1.17 -3.67
C ILE A 67 11.47 -1.53 -3.97
N ALA A 68 11.14 -2.82 -3.91
CA ALA A 68 9.76 -3.25 -4.04
C ALA A 68 8.93 -2.78 -2.83
N MET A 69 7.70 -2.38 -3.09
CA MET A 69 6.67 -2.12 -2.08
C MET A 69 5.44 -2.97 -2.40
N ALA A 70 4.80 -3.53 -1.41
CA ALA A 70 3.66 -4.43 -1.60
C ALA A 70 2.63 -4.29 -0.48
N TRP A 71 1.37 -4.58 -0.78
CA TRP A 71 0.32 -4.62 0.23
C TRP A 71 0.53 -5.73 1.26
N ASP A 72 0.23 -5.44 2.53
CA ASP A 72 0.21 -6.43 3.60
C ASP A 72 -1.06 -6.25 4.47
N PRO A 73 -1.97 -7.21 4.53
CA PRO A 73 -1.92 -8.55 3.93
C PRO A 73 -1.91 -8.57 2.41
N GLY A 74 -1.17 -9.50 1.83
CA GLY A 74 -1.05 -9.72 0.39
C GLY A 74 -0.27 -11.00 0.11
N LEU A 75 0.27 -11.13 -1.10
CA LEU A 75 1.17 -12.22 -1.45
C LEU A 75 2.44 -12.19 -0.58
N PRO A 76 3.09 -13.34 -0.32
CA PRO A 76 4.27 -13.40 0.54
C PRO A 76 5.47 -12.71 -0.10
N SER A 77 5.90 -11.61 0.50
CA SER A 77 7.08 -10.82 0.09
C SER A 77 8.34 -11.18 0.89
N ASP A 78 9.50 -10.82 0.36
CA ASP A 78 10.77 -10.96 1.08
C ASP A 78 10.97 -9.84 2.13
N SER A 79 11.99 -9.97 2.98
CA SER A 79 12.28 -9.01 4.05
C SER A 79 12.80 -7.66 3.56
N THR A 80 13.18 -7.53 2.29
CA THR A 80 13.65 -6.29 1.69
C THR A 80 12.52 -5.47 1.07
N THR A 81 11.34 -6.07 0.86
CA THR A 81 10.15 -5.41 0.36
C THR A 81 9.53 -4.55 1.45
N VAL A 82 9.24 -3.30 1.14
CA VAL A 82 8.50 -2.40 2.05
C VAL A 82 7.04 -2.81 2.03
N ARG A 83 6.49 -3.12 3.21
CA ARG A 83 5.09 -3.53 3.34
C ARG A 83 4.19 -2.33 3.56
N GLN A 84 3.16 -2.18 2.76
CA GLN A 84 2.08 -1.22 3.01
C GLN A 84 0.96 -1.92 3.76
N ILE A 85 0.84 -1.63 5.08
CA ILE A 85 -0.15 -2.26 5.95
C ILE A 85 -1.50 -1.58 5.74
N TRP A 86 -2.45 -2.29 5.13
CA TRP A 86 -3.76 -1.75 4.80
C TRP A 86 -4.90 -2.39 5.60
N ASN A 87 -4.68 -3.60 6.10
CA ASN A 87 -5.69 -4.36 6.83
C ASN A 87 -5.05 -5.17 7.95
N THR A 88 -5.74 -5.29 9.05
CA THR A 88 -5.31 -6.09 10.20
C THR A 88 -6.13 -7.37 10.38
N ALA A 89 -6.88 -7.79 9.36
CA ALA A 89 -7.69 -9.00 9.38
C ALA A 89 -6.89 -10.27 9.74
N ALA A 90 -5.59 -10.29 9.47
CA ALA A 90 -4.68 -11.37 9.84
C ALA A 90 -4.10 -11.24 11.26
N GLY A 91 -4.60 -10.29 12.06
CA GLY A 91 -4.14 -10.03 13.41
C GLY A 91 -4.25 -8.56 13.79
N SER A 92 -3.68 -8.18 14.93
CA SER A 92 -3.57 -6.78 15.32
C SER A 92 -2.50 -6.04 14.52
N ASN A 93 -2.54 -4.70 14.50
CA ASN A 93 -1.46 -3.87 13.93
C ASN A 93 -0.09 -4.32 14.44
N ALA A 94 0.01 -4.62 15.73
CA ALA A 94 1.23 -5.12 16.36
C ALA A 94 1.70 -6.45 15.75
N ALA A 95 0.79 -7.35 15.33
CA ALA A 95 1.18 -8.59 14.68
C ALA A 95 1.74 -8.36 13.28
N GLN A 96 1.20 -7.40 12.53
CA GLN A 96 1.70 -7.05 11.19
C GLN A 96 3.09 -6.39 11.28
N THR A 97 3.29 -5.49 12.23
CA THR A 97 4.59 -4.81 12.42
C THR A 97 5.67 -5.76 12.92
N LYS A 98 5.32 -6.78 13.70
CA LYS A 98 6.25 -7.80 14.21
C LYS A 98 6.82 -8.75 13.15
N LYS A 99 6.29 -8.75 11.93
CA LYS A 99 6.85 -9.56 10.83
C LYS A 99 8.28 -9.18 10.44
N GLY A 100 8.77 -8.02 10.94
CA GLY A 100 10.08 -7.48 10.58
C GLY A 100 10.07 -6.77 9.22
N GLY A 101 11.20 -6.15 8.86
CA GLY A 101 11.33 -5.35 7.65
C GLY A 101 10.62 -4.00 7.72
N LYS A 102 10.89 -3.14 6.73
CA LYS A 102 10.32 -1.80 6.65
C LYS A 102 8.84 -1.83 6.26
N TYR A 103 8.08 -0.85 6.75
CA TYR A 103 6.66 -0.74 6.42
C TYR A 103 6.18 0.71 6.42
N VAL A 104 5.04 0.93 5.76
CA VAL A 104 4.21 2.14 5.86
C VAL A 104 2.81 1.77 6.35
N ASP A 105 2.18 2.65 7.11
CA ASP A 105 0.84 2.45 7.65
C ASP A 105 -0.21 3.09 6.74
N SER A 106 -1.17 2.31 6.30
CA SER A 106 -2.37 2.77 5.60
C SER A 106 -3.66 2.26 6.25
N PHE A 107 -3.56 1.56 7.38
CA PHE A 107 -4.70 0.90 8.00
C PHE A 107 -5.88 1.83 8.28
N MET A 108 -5.63 3.03 8.79
CA MET A 108 -6.67 4.05 9.00
C MET A 108 -6.61 5.17 7.95
N GLY A 109 -5.79 5.01 6.93
CA GLY A 109 -5.57 6.00 5.89
C GLY A 109 -6.60 5.99 4.75
N TYR A 110 -7.72 5.28 4.88
CA TYR A 110 -8.75 5.18 3.85
C TYR A 110 -9.72 6.37 3.97
N LEU A 111 -9.69 7.26 2.98
CA LEU A 111 -10.41 8.54 2.98
C LEU A 111 -11.80 8.47 2.32
N ASN A 112 -12.26 7.30 1.94
CA ASN A 112 -13.52 7.06 1.25
C ASN A 112 -14.74 6.88 2.16
N TYR A 113 -14.65 7.32 3.43
CA TYR A 113 -15.77 7.30 4.36
C TYR A 113 -16.72 8.48 4.14
N TYR A 114 -18.03 8.23 4.26
CA TYR A 114 -19.08 9.24 4.09
C TYR A 114 -19.10 10.30 5.18
N ASP A 115 -18.77 9.93 6.41
CA ASP A 115 -18.80 10.83 7.55
C ASP A 115 -17.38 11.30 7.89
N PRO A 116 -17.00 12.50 7.47
CA PRO A 116 -15.65 13.02 7.73
C PRO A 116 -15.38 13.24 9.21
N ILE A 117 -16.40 13.51 10.05
CA ILE A 117 -16.24 13.69 11.51
C ILE A 117 -15.92 12.35 12.16
N TYR A 118 -16.68 11.32 11.82
CA TYR A 118 -16.44 9.97 12.33
C TYR A 118 -15.06 9.47 11.92
N PHE A 119 -14.69 9.66 10.67
CA PHE A 119 -13.38 9.28 10.16
C PHE A 119 -12.26 10.04 10.87
N THR A 120 -12.40 11.36 11.03
CA THR A 120 -11.42 12.21 11.72
C THR A 120 -11.22 11.74 13.16
N ASN A 121 -12.30 11.46 13.89
CA ASN A 121 -12.22 10.94 15.26
C ASN A 121 -11.54 9.57 15.31
N LYS A 122 -11.85 8.69 14.37
CA LYS A 122 -11.17 7.36 14.26
C LYS A 122 -9.68 7.51 14.04
N VAL A 123 -9.27 8.36 13.11
CA VAL A 123 -7.85 8.60 12.82
C VAL A 123 -7.16 9.24 14.01
N PHE A 124 -7.80 10.21 14.65
CA PHE A 124 -7.23 10.88 15.84
C PHE A 124 -6.99 9.90 16.99
N LEU A 125 -7.90 8.96 17.21
CA LEU A 125 -7.76 7.93 18.25
C LEU A 125 -6.88 6.75 17.80
N HIS A 126 -6.60 6.64 16.50
CA HIS A 126 -5.77 5.57 15.98
C HIS A 126 -4.32 5.75 16.42
N LYS A 127 -3.76 4.70 16.95
CA LYS A 127 -2.31 4.61 17.10
C LYS A 127 -1.74 4.08 15.80
N ALA A 128 -0.94 4.88 15.12
CA ALA A 128 -0.22 4.42 13.94
C ALA A 128 0.60 3.17 14.29
N CYS A 129 0.78 2.27 13.33
CA CYS A 129 1.52 1.02 13.55
C CYS A 129 2.89 1.26 14.18
N ALA A 130 3.54 2.37 13.83
CA ALA A 130 4.80 2.80 14.40
C ALA A 130 4.74 3.09 15.90
N GLN A 131 3.60 3.49 16.43
CA GLN A 131 3.41 3.82 17.85
C GLN A 131 3.12 2.59 18.70
N ASP A 132 2.62 1.51 18.11
CA ASP A 132 2.30 0.27 18.82
C ASP A 132 3.51 -0.65 18.98
N VAL A 133 4.64 -0.30 18.38
CA VAL A 133 5.86 -1.11 18.37
C VAL A 133 7.02 -0.28 18.91
N PRO A 134 7.77 -0.82 19.90
CA PRO A 134 8.95 -0.11 20.46
C PRO A 134 10.04 0.16 19.42
N ASP A 135 10.10 -0.62 18.35
CA ASP A 135 11.06 -0.45 17.26
C ASP A 135 10.44 0.37 16.13
N THR A 136 10.56 1.69 16.24
CA THR A 136 10.13 2.64 15.21
C THR A 136 11.10 2.72 14.03
N THR A 137 12.24 2.05 14.08
CA THR A 137 13.26 2.10 13.02
C THR A 137 12.81 1.52 11.70
N ASN A 138 11.79 0.64 11.73
CA ASN A 138 11.22 0.01 10.55
C ASN A 138 10.00 0.76 9.97
N ALA A 139 9.43 1.69 10.71
CA ALA A 139 8.29 2.49 10.27
C ALA A 139 8.77 3.67 9.42
N LEU A 140 8.35 3.72 8.16
CA LEU A 140 8.70 4.80 7.23
C LEU A 140 7.68 5.95 7.23
N GLY A 141 6.51 5.76 7.85
CA GLY A 141 5.41 6.74 7.85
C GLY A 141 4.10 6.11 7.42
N GLY A 142 3.23 6.91 6.78
CA GLY A 142 1.92 6.47 6.33
C GLY A 142 1.57 6.92 4.92
N ILE A 143 0.66 6.20 4.29
CA ILE A 143 0.09 6.53 2.98
C ILE A 143 -1.42 6.60 3.11
N LEU A 144 -1.99 7.73 2.69
CA LEU A 144 -3.43 7.90 2.59
C LEU A 144 -3.95 7.31 1.28
N CYS A 145 -5.08 6.63 1.35
CA CYS A 145 -5.71 5.97 0.22
C CYS A 145 -7.10 6.56 -0.02
N LEU A 146 -7.39 6.89 -1.27
CA LEU A 146 -8.72 7.31 -1.70
C LEU A 146 -9.23 6.32 -2.75
N TRP A 147 -10.17 5.47 -2.36
CA TRP A 147 -10.77 4.47 -3.22
C TRP A 147 -12.18 4.89 -3.63
N ASN A 148 -12.54 4.65 -4.88
CA ASN A 148 -13.88 4.95 -5.41
C ASN A 148 -14.88 3.78 -5.20
N ASP A 149 -14.69 2.98 -4.15
CA ASP A 149 -15.58 1.85 -3.82
C ASP A 149 -16.95 2.33 -3.41
N VAL A 150 -16.98 3.50 -2.78
CA VAL A 150 -18.20 4.17 -2.40
C VAL A 150 -18.56 5.20 -3.48
N ARG A 151 -19.58 4.88 -4.25
CA ARG A 151 -20.08 5.77 -5.28
C ARG A 151 -20.96 6.84 -4.64
N ILE A 152 -20.65 8.10 -4.94
CA ILE A 152 -21.47 9.25 -4.58
C ILE A 152 -22.38 9.54 -5.76
N ASP A 153 -23.69 9.51 -5.55
CA ASP A 153 -24.68 9.74 -6.61
C ASP A 153 -24.57 11.16 -7.18
N ASP A 154 -24.34 12.13 -6.32
CA ASP A 154 -24.10 13.52 -6.73
C ASP A 154 -22.59 13.82 -6.71
N LYS A 155 -21.97 13.82 -7.86
CA LYS A 155 -20.54 14.07 -8.04
C LYS A 155 -20.08 15.45 -7.56
N THR A 156 -20.99 16.42 -7.48
CA THR A 156 -20.66 17.76 -6.95
C THR A 156 -20.36 17.73 -5.45
N ARG A 157 -20.80 16.69 -4.76
CA ARG A 157 -20.62 16.50 -3.33
C ARG A 157 -19.38 15.68 -2.97
N ILE A 158 -18.59 15.23 -3.94
CA ILE A 158 -17.38 14.44 -3.70
C ILE A 158 -16.44 15.14 -2.73
N ALA A 159 -16.23 16.44 -2.88
CA ALA A 159 -15.38 17.21 -1.99
C ALA A 159 -15.95 17.34 -0.57
N LEU A 160 -17.28 17.41 -0.44
CA LEU A 160 -17.95 17.55 0.86
C LEU A 160 -18.01 16.24 1.66
N HIS A 161 -18.12 15.12 0.95
CA HIS A 161 -18.21 13.79 1.56
C HIS A 161 -16.88 13.05 1.61
N ASN A 162 -15.84 13.66 1.04
CA ASN A 162 -14.50 13.11 1.05
C ASN A 162 -13.79 13.53 2.34
N GLY A 163 -13.40 12.56 3.16
CA GLY A 163 -12.62 12.79 4.38
C GLY A 163 -11.20 13.31 4.14
N MET A 164 -10.83 13.55 2.86
CA MET A 164 -9.46 13.91 2.49
C MET A 164 -8.95 15.14 3.23
N ILE A 165 -9.71 16.24 3.25
CA ILE A 165 -9.24 17.50 3.84
C ILE A 165 -9.00 17.33 5.34
N ASN A 166 -10.01 16.86 6.07
CA ASN A 166 -9.90 16.68 7.52
C ASN A 166 -9.01 15.49 7.89
N GLY A 167 -9.16 14.38 7.19
CA GLY A 167 -8.40 13.16 7.44
C GLY A 167 -6.91 13.32 7.20
N MET A 168 -6.52 14.04 6.14
CA MET A 168 -5.11 14.26 5.80
C MET A 168 -4.38 15.06 6.89
N MET A 169 -5.00 16.09 7.44
CA MET A 169 -4.38 16.91 8.49
C MET A 169 -4.18 16.12 9.78
N VAL A 170 -5.22 15.40 10.21
CA VAL A 170 -5.15 14.57 11.43
C VAL A 170 -4.16 13.43 11.26
N TYR A 171 -4.12 12.82 10.07
CA TYR A 171 -3.20 11.74 9.78
C TYR A 171 -1.74 12.23 9.76
N ALA A 172 -1.49 13.39 9.15
CA ALA A 172 -0.17 14.02 9.15
C ALA A 172 0.30 14.32 10.59
N GLU A 173 -0.56 14.87 11.44
CA GLU A 173 -0.25 15.11 12.84
C GLU A 173 0.13 13.82 13.56
N ARG A 174 -0.64 12.73 13.36
CA ARG A 174 -0.36 11.43 14.01
C ARG A 174 0.99 10.82 13.61
N PHE A 175 1.50 11.14 12.42
CA PHE A 175 2.83 10.70 11.97
C PHE A 175 3.96 11.68 12.31
N CYS A 176 3.65 12.95 12.59
CA CYS A 176 4.66 13.93 13.02
C CYS A 176 5.00 13.83 14.51
N ILE A 177 4.11 13.29 15.34
CA ILE A 177 4.28 13.19 16.81
C ILE A 177 5.04 11.91 17.22
N VAL A 178 5.61 11.17 16.31
CA VAL A 178 6.41 9.98 16.62
C VAL A 178 7.76 10.44 17.16
N GLY A 179 7.84 10.67 18.49
CA GLY A 179 9.12 11.03 19.13
C GLY A 179 9.05 11.83 20.42
N GLU A 180 7.87 12.04 21.01
CA GLU A 180 7.75 12.57 22.38
C GLU A 180 7.32 11.48 23.36
#